data_f77142988ec46384aca3a2a0daeef5e3
#
_entry.id   f77142988ec46384aca3a2a0daeef5e3
#
_cell.length_a   1.000
_cell.length_b   1.000
_cell.length_c   1.000
_cell.angle_alpha   90.00
_cell.angle_beta   90.00
_cell.angle_gamma   90.00
#
_symmetry.space_group_name_H-M   'P 1'
#
loop_
_entity.id
_entity.type
_entity.pdbx_description
1 polymer ?
#
loop_
_entity_poly.entity_id
_entity_poly.type
_entity_poly.pdbx_seq_one_letter_code
_entity_poly.pdbx_strand_id
1 'polypeptide(L)'
;LWVRLYLVAAGLFCVVSVSGSSSVPVIHTSSGSVVGVGLRSEEKDVNAYLGIPYAEPPIGKLRFKRPLPIPAWKGVLLALHQPRGCVQTDFAVYKDELMLNMSTTVENCLFLNVWVPRGNTTDGKPFPVFVYLYGGHFSWGSANLHIYDGAAFATRAQVIYVTLNYRVGILGFLNASSPEAPGNMGLYDQLEALRWINKNIQFFGGDPNAVTLVGHSAGAISVGYHMISQLSKGLFQRAVLLSGTPPCLAYADHVNQLENFRIVSEALNCHDRSKSFES
;
A
#
# COMPACT_ATOMS: atom_id res chain seq x y z
N LEU A 1 -7.32 -31.85 18.55
CA LEU A 1 -8.25 -31.65 19.68
C LEU A 1 -9.56 -31.09 19.10
N TRP A 2 -10.66 -31.88 19.18
CA TRP A 2 -11.98 -31.53 18.70
C TRP A 2 -12.73 -30.85 19.84
N VAL A 3 -13.10 -29.57 19.68
CA VAL A 3 -14.07 -28.91 20.59
C VAL A 3 -15.40 -28.87 19.88
N ARG A 4 -16.37 -29.63 20.38
CA ARG A 4 -17.80 -29.58 19.96
C ARG A 4 -18.53 -28.61 20.87
N LEU A 5 -18.95 -27.48 20.35
CA LEU A 5 -19.93 -26.60 21.02
C LEU A 5 -21.34 -26.98 20.53
N TYR A 6 -22.22 -27.32 21.45
CA TYR A 6 -23.65 -27.55 21.17
C TYR A 6 -24.45 -26.32 21.60
N LEU A 7 -25.08 -25.66 20.63
CA LEU A 7 -26.11 -24.67 20.90
C LEU A 7 -27.47 -25.29 20.60
N VAL A 8 -28.30 -25.45 21.62
CA VAL A 8 -29.66 -25.93 21.49
C VAL A 8 -30.61 -24.71 21.48
N ALA A 9 -31.13 -24.39 20.33
CA ALA A 9 -32.32 -23.53 20.19
C ALA A 9 -33.11 -23.99 18.96
N ALA A 10 -34.32 -24.42 19.20
CA ALA A 10 -35.38 -24.67 18.21
C ALA A 10 -35.03 -25.63 17.04
N GLY A 11 -34.65 -26.86 17.34
CA GLY A 11 -34.83 -27.96 16.38
C GLY A 11 -33.90 -28.01 15.14
N LEU A 12 -32.93 -27.09 14.98
CA LEU A 12 -31.93 -27.14 13.93
C LEU A 12 -30.55 -27.34 14.54
N PHE A 13 -29.96 -28.51 14.32
CA PHE A 13 -28.53 -28.75 14.61
C PHE A 13 -27.68 -28.17 13.51
N CYS A 14 -27.09 -27.00 13.73
CA CYS A 14 -26.05 -26.47 12.85
C CYS A 14 -24.67 -27.02 13.34
N VAL A 15 -24.17 -28.03 12.67
CA VAL A 15 -22.81 -28.53 12.93
C VAL A 15 -21.84 -27.62 12.21
N VAL A 16 -21.23 -26.66 12.91
CA VAL A 16 -20.09 -25.88 12.39
C VAL A 16 -18.87 -26.78 12.47
N SER A 17 -18.48 -27.38 11.35
CA SER A 17 -17.20 -28.06 11.22
C SER A 17 -16.11 -27.02 11.05
N VAL A 18 -15.36 -26.73 12.11
CA VAL A 18 -14.10 -26.00 12.00
C VAL A 18 -13.06 -26.99 11.45
N SER A 19 -12.93 -27.08 10.13
CA SER A 19 -11.83 -27.78 9.50
C SER A 19 -10.52 -27.11 9.95
N GLY A 20 -9.54 -27.92 10.36
CA GLY A 20 -8.26 -27.45 10.90
C GLY A 20 -7.63 -26.40 10.00
N SER A 21 -7.63 -25.16 10.47
CA SER A 21 -6.88 -24.06 9.87
C SER A 21 -5.40 -24.41 10.00
N SER A 22 -4.75 -24.76 8.89
CA SER A 22 -3.29 -24.78 8.88
C SER A 22 -2.80 -23.38 9.27
N SER A 23 -2.00 -23.31 10.34
CA SER A 23 -1.50 -22.03 10.85
C SER A 23 -0.76 -21.26 9.76
N VAL A 24 -1.07 -19.96 9.64
CA VAL A 24 -0.31 -19.07 8.74
C VAL A 24 1.12 -18.94 9.29
N PRO A 25 2.15 -19.13 8.46
CA PRO A 25 3.52 -19.06 8.93
C PRO A 25 3.88 -17.65 9.42
N VAL A 26 4.69 -17.59 10.47
CA VAL A 26 5.36 -16.35 10.87
C VAL A 26 6.51 -16.13 9.90
N ILE A 27 6.52 -14.95 9.27
CA ILE A 27 7.58 -14.53 8.34
C ILE A 27 8.57 -13.63 9.06
N HIS A 28 9.86 -13.97 9.00
CA HIS A 28 10.94 -13.16 9.57
C HIS A 28 11.53 -12.26 8.49
N THR A 29 11.11 -11.02 8.47
CA THR A 29 11.62 -9.99 7.54
C THR A 29 12.86 -9.29 8.11
N SER A 30 13.54 -8.50 7.30
CA SER A 30 14.65 -7.66 7.78
C SER A 30 14.19 -6.54 8.73
N SER A 31 12.90 -6.22 8.73
CA SER A 31 12.31 -5.18 9.60
C SER A 31 11.71 -5.75 10.88
N GLY A 32 11.43 -7.07 10.94
CA GLY A 32 10.84 -7.75 12.09
C GLY A 32 9.96 -8.91 11.66
N SER A 33 9.39 -9.62 12.62
CA SER A 33 8.53 -10.76 12.35
C SER A 33 7.08 -10.32 12.11
N VAL A 34 6.39 -10.99 11.19
CA VAL A 34 4.98 -10.73 10.87
C VAL A 34 4.20 -12.05 10.82
N VAL A 35 2.97 -12.04 11.28
CA VAL A 35 2.01 -13.14 11.09
C VAL A 35 0.74 -12.59 10.43
N GLY A 36 0.26 -13.30 9.43
CA GLY A 36 -0.92 -12.94 8.66
C GLY A 36 -2.14 -13.78 8.99
N VAL A 37 -3.11 -13.75 8.10
CA VAL A 37 -4.35 -14.51 8.16
C VAL A 37 -4.45 -15.45 6.97
N GLY A 38 -4.93 -16.68 7.21
CA GLY A 38 -5.28 -17.62 6.15
C GLY A 38 -6.65 -17.27 5.59
N LEU A 39 -6.74 -17.06 4.29
CA LEU A 39 -7.97 -16.81 3.56
C LEU A 39 -8.20 -17.94 2.56
N ARG A 40 -9.47 -18.18 2.23
CA ARG A 40 -9.85 -19.07 1.13
C ARG A 40 -10.51 -18.25 0.04
N SER A 41 -9.95 -18.30 -1.14
CA SER A 41 -10.50 -17.65 -2.33
C SER A 41 -10.83 -18.70 -3.37
N GLU A 42 -12.10 -18.81 -3.70
CA GLU A 42 -12.67 -19.87 -4.52
C GLU A 42 -12.36 -21.24 -3.89
N GLU A 43 -11.60 -22.11 -4.46
CA GLU A 43 -11.23 -23.39 -3.85
C GLU A 43 -9.77 -23.44 -3.38
N LYS A 44 -9.07 -22.31 -3.47
CA LYS A 44 -7.63 -22.22 -3.16
C LYS A 44 -7.37 -21.39 -1.91
N ASP A 45 -6.38 -21.80 -1.16
CA ASP A 45 -5.94 -21.11 0.03
C ASP A 45 -4.86 -20.06 -0.28
N VAL A 46 -4.89 -18.96 0.43
CA VAL A 46 -3.92 -17.86 0.35
C VAL A 46 -3.57 -17.37 1.75
N ASN A 47 -2.32 -17.03 1.99
CA ASN A 47 -1.89 -16.34 3.19
C ASN A 47 -1.86 -14.85 2.91
N ALA A 48 -2.60 -14.05 3.68
CA ALA A 48 -2.63 -12.62 3.56
C ALA A 48 -1.93 -11.99 4.77
N TYR A 49 -1.00 -11.09 4.50
CA TYR A 49 -0.29 -10.28 5.50
C TYR A 49 -0.67 -8.83 5.23
N LEU A 50 -1.58 -8.30 6.06
CA LEU A 50 -2.28 -7.05 5.80
C LEU A 50 -1.82 -5.95 6.77
N GLY A 51 -1.38 -4.80 6.23
CA GLY A 51 -0.95 -3.68 7.05
C GLY A 51 0.48 -3.78 7.59
N ILE A 52 1.44 -4.21 6.76
CA ILE A 52 2.86 -4.21 7.13
C ILE A 52 3.41 -2.79 6.90
N PRO A 53 4.00 -2.13 7.91
CA PRO A 53 4.61 -0.81 7.73
C PRO A 53 5.90 -0.94 6.92
N TYR A 54 6.09 -0.09 5.92
CA TYR A 54 7.32 -0.04 5.11
C TYR A 54 8.15 1.21 5.36
N ALA A 55 7.56 2.24 6.00
CA ALA A 55 8.20 3.49 6.33
C ALA A 55 7.77 3.99 7.72
N GLU A 56 8.54 4.90 8.31
CA GLU A 56 8.14 5.59 9.53
C GLU A 56 6.83 6.36 9.31
N PRO A 57 5.97 6.48 10.35
CA PRO A 57 4.76 7.28 10.27
C PRO A 57 5.07 8.73 9.84
N PRO A 58 4.47 9.25 8.75
CA PRO A 58 4.75 10.60 8.25
C PRO A 58 3.95 11.66 9.01
N ILE A 59 4.12 11.70 10.33
CA ILE A 59 3.38 12.56 11.27
C ILE A 59 4.30 13.60 11.92
N GLY A 60 3.72 14.68 12.44
CA GLY A 60 4.46 15.72 13.17
C GLY A 60 5.61 16.27 12.31
N LYS A 61 6.84 16.16 12.78
CA LYS A 61 8.05 16.67 12.08
C LYS A 61 8.34 15.94 10.76
N LEU A 62 7.76 14.77 10.52
CA LEU A 62 7.89 14.01 9.27
C LEU A 62 6.76 14.30 8.27
N ARG A 63 5.74 15.07 8.66
CA ARG A 63 4.70 15.55 7.72
C ARG A 63 5.37 16.37 6.62
N PHE A 64 4.92 16.20 5.39
CA PHE A 64 5.50 16.81 4.16
C PHE A 64 6.96 16.44 3.85
N LYS A 65 7.63 15.61 4.68
CA LYS A 65 8.97 15.11 4.39
C LYS A 65 8.92 13.85 3.52
N ARG A 66 10.05 13.56 2.85
CA ARG A 66 10.25 12.25 2.22
C ARG A 66 10.18 11.16 3.29
N PRO A 67 9.67 9.96 2.95
CA PRO A 67 9.59 8.87 3.92
C PRO A 67 10.97 8.46 4.41
N LEU A 68 11.02 8.02 5.66
CA LEU A 68 12.18 7.33 6.21
C LEU A 68 11.88 5.82 6.26
N PRO A 69 12.89 4.96 6.03
CA PRO A 69 12.72 3.53 6.16
C PRO A 69 12.19 3.15 7.54
N ILE A 70 11.30 2.15 7.61
CA ILE A 70 10.79 1.66 8.89
C ILE A 70 11.94 1.09 9.74
N PRO A 71 12.11 1.50 11.00
CA PRO A 71 13.04 0.86 11.91
C PRO A 71 12.64 -0.59 12.19
N ALA A 72 13.61 -1.43 12.49
CA ALA A 72 13.32 -2.79 12.88
C ALA A 72 12.55 -2.82 14.22
N TRP A 73 11.47 -3.61 14.27
CA TRP A 73 10.66 -3.81 15.47
C TRP A 73 10.99 -5.12 16.17
N LYS A 74 10.69 -5.18 17.48
CA LYS A 74 10.80 -6.40 18.30
C LYS A 74 9.44 -7.10 18.35
N GLY A 75 9.48 -8.43 18.50
CA GLY A 75 8.27 -9.24 18.58
C GLY A 75 7.63 -9.54 17.23
N VAL A 76 6.36 -9.93 17.24
CA VAL A 76 5.60 -10.35 16.05
C VAL A 76 4.49 -9.33 15.77
N LEU A 77 4.52 -8.73 14.61
CA LEU A 77 3.44 -7.86 14.11
C LEU A 77 2.26 -8.74 13.66
N LEU A 78 1.06 -8.43 14.16
CA LEU A 78 -0.19 -9.06 13.73
C LEU A 78 -0.70 -8.33 12.48
N ALA A 79 -0.32 -8.82 11.30
CA ALA A 79 -0.70 -8.27 10.00
C ALA A 79 -2.02 -8.89 9.51
N LEU A 80 -3.11 -8.67 10.26
CA LEU A 80 -4.39 -9.36 10.12
C LEU A 80 -5.46 -8.52 9.42
N HIS A 81 -5.29 -7.20 9.34
CA HIS A 81 -6.30 -6.28 8.87
C HIS A 81 -5.74 -5.29 7.86
N GLN A 82 -6.55 -4.96 6.87
CA GLN A 82 -6.24 -3.92 5.90
C GLN A 82 -5.90 -2.60 6.63
N PRO A 83 -4.84 -1.88 6.21
CA PRO A 83 -4.48 -0.61 6.81
C PRO A 83 -5.50 0.48 6.46
N ARG A 84 -5.56 1.54 7.25
CA ARG A 84 -6.33 2.73 6.89
C ARG A 84 -5.69 3.44 5.69
N GLY A 85 -6.53 4.11 4.87
CA GLY A 85 -6.06 4.95 3.77
C GLY A 85 -5.33 6.20 4.27
N CYS A 86 -4.52 6.80 3.40
CA CYS A 86 -3.91 8.09 3.68
C CYS A 86 -4.96 9.20 3.69
N VAL A 87 -4.73 10.27 4.49
CA VAL A 87 -5.61 11.46 4.52
C VAL A 87 -5.80 12.00 3.11
N GLN A 88 -7.04 12.24 2.73
CA GLN A 88 -7.44 12.66 1.40
C GLN A 88 -8.80 13.36 1.44
N THR A 89 -9.16 14.07 0.37
CA THR A 89 -10.46 14.70 0.23
C THR A 89 -11.56 13.65 -0.02
N ASP A 90 -12.75 13.91 0.50
CA ASP A 90 -13.93 13.06 0.25
C ASP A 90 -14.49 13.36 -1.15
N PHE A 91 -14.36 12.40 -2.04
CA PHE A 91 -15.01 12.46 -3.36
C PHE A 91 -16.36 11.72 -3.26
N ALA A 92 -17.41 12.44 -2.90
CA ALA A 92 -18.75 11.89 -2.70
C ALA A 92 -19.27 11.05 -3.89
N VAL A 93 -18.83 11.37 -5.12
CA VAL A 93 -19.24 10.67 -6.35
C VAL A 93 -18.79 9.20 -6.40
N TYR A 94 -17.71 8.84 -5.70
CA TYR A 94 -17.19 7.46 -5.73
C TYR A 94 -17.39 6.70 -4.41
N LYS A 95 -18.00 7.35 -3.41
CA LYS A 95 -18.17 6.78 -2.06
C LYS A 95 -19.01 5.50 -2.08
N ASP A 96 -20.08 5.50 -2.82
CA ASP A 96 -21.03 4.37 -2.88
C ASP A 96 -20.56 3.29 -3.87
N GLU A 97 -19.96 3.67 -5.01
CA GLU A 97 -19.51 2.73 -6.04
C GLU A 97 -18.23 1.97 -5.65
N LEU A 98 -17.30 2.61 -4.94
CA LEU A 98 -16.01 2.02 -4.59
C LEU A 98 -15.93 1.59 -3.11
N MET A 99 -17.03 1.71 -2.35
CA MET A 99 -17.07 1.46 -0.90
C MET A 99 -15.94 2.21 -0.14
N LEU A 100 -15.61 3.41 -0.61
CA LEU A 100 -14.60 4.26 0.02
C LEU A 100 -15.15 4.84 1.33
N ASN A 101 -14.80 4.25 2.44
CA ASN A 101 -15.08 4.84 3.74
C ASN A 101 -13.97 5.82 4.13
N MET A 102 -14.14 7.09 3.76
CA MET A 102 -13.17 8.15 4.00
C MET A 102 -13.02 8.52 5.48
N SER A 103 -13.99 8.16 6.32
CA SER A 103 -13.91 8.37 7.78
C SER A 103 -12.78 7.58 8.45
N THR A 104 -12.13 6.68 7.71
CA THR A 104 -11.05 5.82 8.20
C THR A 104 -9.66 6.23 7.71
N THR A 105 -9.49 7.43 7.13
CA THR A 105 -8.18 7.90 6.68
C THR A 105 -7.34 8.46 7.82
N VAL A 106 -6.02 8.27 7.76
CA VAL A 106 -5.07 8.70 8.79
C VAL A 106 -3.75 9.12 8.16
N GLU A 107 -2.97 9.96 8.85
CA GLU A 107 -1.62 10.31 8.38
C GLU A 107 -0.66 9.12 8.49
N ASN A 108 -0.75 8.32 9.55
CA ASN A 108 0.04 7.08 9.68
C ASN A 108 -0.54 5.99 8.76
N CYS A 109 -0.24 6.08 7.47
CA CYS A 109 -0.86 5.27 6.42
C CYS A 109 0.13 4.48 5.55
N LEU A 110 1.44 4.60 5.77
CA LEU A 110 2.47 4.01 4.92
C LEU A 110 2.66 2.51 5.20
N PHE A 111 1.69 1.75 4.73
CA PHE A 111 1.61 0.30 4.89
C PHE A 111 1.42 -0.38 3.54
N LEU A 112 1.79 -1.65 3.48
CA LEU A 112 1.54 -2.54 2.35
C LEU A 112 0.84 -3.83 2.79
N ASN A 113 0.25 -4.51 1.83
CA ASN A 113 -0.40 -5.81 1.98
C ASN A 113 0.29 -6.81 1.05
N VAL A 114 0.42 -8.04 1.49
CA VAL A 114 1.05 -9.13 0.72
C VAL A 114 0.12 -10.34 0.75
N TRP A 115 -0.30 -10.83 -0.42
CA TRP A 115 -1.03 -12.09 -0.57
C TRP A 115 -0.13 -13.14 -1.21
N VAL A 116 0.03 -14.26 -0.53
CA VAL A 116 0.93 -15.35 -0.92
C VAL A 116 0.09 -16.60 -1.19
N PRO A 117 0.08 -17.15 -2.42
CA PRO A 117 -0.56 -18.43 -2.68
C PRO A 117 -0.03 -19.52 -1.76
N ARG A 118 -0.89 -20.41 -1.25
CA ARG A 118 -0.42 -21.58 -0.53
C ARG A 118 0.02 -22.68 -1.49
N GLY A 119 1.07 -23.38 -1.12
CA GLY A 119 1.71 -24.40 -1.94
C GLY A 119 2.98 -23.91 -2.60
N ASN A 120 3.49 -24.69 -3.50
CA ASN A 120 4.70 -24.40 -4.28
C ASN A 120 4.32 -24.05 -5.73
N THR A 121 5.17 -23.28 -6.39
CA THR A 121 5.09 -23.13 -7.84
C THR A 121 5.30 -24.49 -8.53
N THR A 122 4.73 -24.67 -9.70
CA THR A 122 4.80 -25.92 -10.47
C THR A 122 6.23 -26.32 -10.86
N ASP A 123 7.14 -25.37 -10.94
CA ASP A 123 8.55 -25.57 -11.29
C ASP A 123 9.52 -25.45 -10.09
N GLY A 124 8.97 -25.32 -8.88
CA GLY A 124 9.75 -25.22 -7.63
C GLY A 124 10.53 -23.92 -7.44
N LYS A 125 10.34 -22.92 -8.32
CA LYS A 125 10.97 -21.60 -8.20
C LYS A 125 10.20 -20.67 -7.26
N PRO A 126 10.81 -19.57 -6.76
CA PRO A 126 10.09 -18.53 -6.03
C PRO A 126 8.95 -17.93 -6.88
N PHE A 127 7.89 -17.47 -6.21
CA PHE A 127 6.75 -16.83 -6.90
C PHE A 127 7.16 -15.52 -7.57
N PRO A 128 6.72 -15.25 -8.81
CA PRO A 128 6.78 -13.90 -9.35
C PRO A 128 5.99 -12.93 -8.47
N VAL A 129 6.39 -11.66 -8.45
CA VAL A 129 5.79 -10.63 -7.60
C VAL A 129 5.07 -9.59 -8.46
N PHE A 130 3.84 -9.27 -8.10
CA PHE A 130 3.00 -8.30 -8.78
C PHE A 130 2.69 -7.17 -7.80
N VAL A 131 3.24 -5.99 -8.02
CA VAL A 131 3.08 -4.81 -7.15
C VAL A 131 2.13 -3.83 -7.80
N TYR A 132 1.03 -3.51 -7.14
CA TYR A 132 -0.03 -2.66 -7.69
C TYR A 132 -0.05 -1.28 -7.05
N LEU A 133 -0.04 -0.23 -7.88
CA LEU A 133 -0.20 1.17 -7.52
C LEU A 133 -1.59 1.65 -7.95
N TYR A 134 -2.42 2.06 -7.00
CA TYR A 134 -3.75 2.58 -7.27
C TYR A 134 -3.71 3.94 -7.97
N GLY A 135 -4.79 4.26 -8.68
CA GLY A 135 -5.04 5.57 -9.29
C GLY A 135 -5.77 6.53 -8.34
N GLY A 136 -6.31 7.61 -8.92
CA GLY A 136 -7.09 8.62 -8.19
C GLY A 136 -6.49 10.02 -8.29
N HIS A 137 -5.98 10.39 -9.47
CA HIS A 137 -5.47 11.74 -9.77
C HIS A 137 -4.39 12.25 -8.81
N PHE A 138 -3.67 11.37 -8.11
CA PHE A 138 -2.77 11.72 -6.98
C PHE A 138 -3.46 12.44 -5.82
N SER A 139 -4.77 12.52 -5.82
CA SER A 139 -5.59 13.25 -4.83
C SER A 139 -6.32 12.32 -3.89
N TRP A 140 -6.61 11.08 -4.29
CA TRP A 140 -7.35 10.09 -3.52
C TRP A 140 -6.95 8.66 -3.91
N GLY A 141 -7.49 7.68 -3.18
CA GLY A 141 -7.26 6.25 -3.39
C GLY A 141 -6.66 5.57 -2.16
N SER A 142 -6.75 4.26 -2.13
CA SER A 142 -6.18 3.47 -1.04
C SER A 142 -5.97 2.02 -1.45
N ALA A 143 -4.93 1.40 -0.91
CA ALA A 143 -4.65 -0.03 -1.08
C ALA A 143 -5.67 -0.94 -0.39
N ASN A 144 -6.55 -0.40 0.47
CA ASN A 144 -7.57 -1.15 1.20
C ASN A 144 -8.94 -1.18 0.51
N LEU A 145 -9.06 -0.64 -0.71
CA LEU A 145 -10.29 -0.78 -1.47
C LEU A 145 -10.56 -2.25 -1.80
N HIS A 146 -11.81 -2.66 -1.64
CA HIS A 146 -12.21 -4.05 -1.87
C HIS A 146 -11.85 -4.55 -3.29
N ILE A 147 -11.92 -3.65 -4.29
CA ILE A 147 -11.56 -3.97 -5.68
C ILE A 147 -10.07 -4.33 -5.85
N TYR A 148 -9.23 -4.03 -4.86
CA TYR A 148 -7.80 -4.35 -4.86
C TYR A 148 -7.45 -5.52 -3.94
N ASP A 149 -8.46 -6.26 -3.43
CA ASP A 149 -8.21 -7.51 -2.70
C ASP A 149 -7.46 -8.49 -3.59
N GLY A 150 -6.31 -8.93 -3.08
CA GLY A 150 -5.39 -9.75 -3.87
C GLY A 150 -5.63 -11.25 -3.81
N ALA A 151 -6.57 -11.73 -2.99
CA ALA A 151 -6.72 -13.16 -2.71
C ALA A 151 -7.01 -13.98 -3.99
N ALA A 152 -8.00 -13.55 -4.78
CA ALA A 152 -8.36 -14.23 -6.02
C ALA A 152 -7.26 -14.10 -7.09
N PHE A 153 -6.66 -12.92 -7.23
CA PHE A 153 -5.62 -12.71 -8.22
C PHE A 153 -4.36 -13.53 -7.90
N ALA A 154 -3.89 -13.49 -6.66
CA ALA A 154 -2.72 -14.24 -6.23
C ALA A 154 -2.88 -15.75 -6.49
N THR A 155 -4.04 -16.31 -6.13
CA THR A 155 -4.31 -17.75 -6.28
C THR A 155 -4.50 -18.17 -7.73
N ARG A 156 -5.14 -17.35 -8.58
CA ARG A 156 -5.36 -17.67 -9.99
C ARG A 156 -4.08 -17.53 -10.82
N ALA A 157 -3.35 -16.42 -10.63
CA ALA A 157 -2.15 -16.12 -11.40
C ALA A 157 -0.89 -16.81 -10.86
N GLN A 158 -0.96 -17.43 -9.67
CA GLN A 158 0.18 -18.05 -8.98
C GLN A 158 1.35 -17.06 -8.81
N VAL A 159 1.04 -15.88 -8.26
CA VAL A 159 1.98 -14.81 -7.99
C VAL A 159 1.81 -14.30 -6.55
N ILE A 160 2.85 -13.75 -5.98
CA ILE A 160 2.68 -12.89 -4.80
C ILE A 160 2.12 -11.55 -5.28
N TYR A 161 0.97 -11.17 -4.72
CA TYR A 161 0.35 -9.88 -5.02
C TYR A 161 0.57 -8.91 -3.89
N VAL A 162 0.98 -7.68 -4.22
CA VAL A 162 1.28 -6.64 -3.23
C VAL A 162 0.52 -5.37 -3.60
N THR A 163 -0.16 -4.78 -2.62
CA THR A 163 -0.70 -3.41 -2.72
C THR A 163 -0.05 -2.54 -1.65
N LEU A 164 0.02 -1.25 -1.89
CA LEU A 164 0.61 -0.31 -0.94
C LEU A 164 -0.12 1.02 -0.91
N ASN A 165 -0.22 1.62 0.27
CA ASN A 165 -0.63 3.01 0.40
C ASN A 165 0.55 3.94 0.10
N TYR A 166 0.25 5.08 -0.48
CA TYR A 166 1.17 6.21 -0.62
C TYR A 166 0.39 7.51 -0.36
N ARG A 167 1.05 8.54 0.13
CA ARG A 167 0.40 9.82 0.39
C ARG A 167 -0.11 10.45 -0.88
N VAL A 168 -1.31 11.02 -0.79
CA VAL A 168 -2.03 11.67 -1.88
C VAL A 168 -2.39 13.09 -1.50
N GLY A 169 -2.90 13.88 -2.44
CA GLY A 169 -3.32 15.26 -2.22
C GLY A 169 -2.19 16.13 -1.68
N ILE A 170 -2.54 17.06 -0.81
CA ILE A 170 -1.60 18.04 -0.22
C ILE A 170 -0.47 17.34 0.53
N LEU A 171 -0.78 16.32 1.34
CA LEU A 171 0.23 15.62 2.14
C LEU A 171 1.23 14.82 1.30
N GLY A 172 0.82 14.42 0.07
CA GLY A 172 1.67 13.67 -0.85
C GLY A 172 2.41 14.52 -1.88
N PHE A 173 1.89 15.71 -2.21
CA PHE A 173 2.38 16.42 -3.40
C PHE A 173 2.56 17.93 -3.23
N LEU A 174 2.27 18.52 -2.07
CA LEU A 174 2.52 19.95 -1.84
C LEU A 174 4.02 20.24 -2.02
N ASN A 175 4.32 21.26 -2.82
CA ASN A 175 5.68 21.70 -3.09
C ASN A 175 5.84 23.18 -2.69
N ALA A 176 6.61 23.43 -1.64
CA ALA A 176 6.99 24.76 -1.20
C ALA A 176 8.38 25.18 -1.73
N SER A 177 8.99 24.38 -2.60
CA SER A 177 10.37 24.56 -3.05
C SER A 177 11.37 24.69 -1.89
N SER A 178 11.07 24.01 -0.78
CA SER A 178 11.88 24.02 0.44
C SER A 178 12.16 22.59 0.93
N PRO A 179 13.18 22.36 1.74
CA PRO A 179 13.45 21.04 2.35
C PRO A 179 12.30 20.55 3.25
N GLU A 180 11.45 21.45 3.76
CA GLU A 180 10.32 21.13 4.62
C GLU A 180 9.16 20.52 3.84
N ALA A 181 8.95 20.97 2.58
CA ALA A 181 7.95 20.43 1.66
C ALA A 181 8.52 20.39 0.23
N PRO A 182 9.36 19.41 -0.09
CA PRO A 182 10.10 19.33 -1.35
C PRO A 182 9.25 18.87 -2.55
N GLY A 183 8.00 18.50 -2.32
CA GLY A 183 7.13 17.91 -3.33
C GLY A 183 7.39 16.42 -3.57
N ASN A 184 6.46 15.79 -4.29
CA ASN A 184 6.54 14.38 -4.72
C ASN A 184 6.70 13.35 -3.58
N MET A 185 6.32 13.68 -2.34
CA MET A 185 6.42 12.76 -1.19
C MET A 185 5.72 11.43 -1.48
N GLY A 186 4.57 11.45 -2.16
CA GLY A 186 3.84 10.25 -2.55
C GLY A 186 4.63 9.34 -3.51
N LEU A 187 5.40 9.90 -4.44
CA LEU A 187 6.29 9.10 -5.31
C LEU A 187 7.47 8.52 -4.51
N TYR A 188 8.00 9.25 -3.52
CA TYR A 188 9.02 8.74 -2.64
C TYR A 188 8.49 7.66 -1.70
N ASP A 189 7.20 7.73 -1.29
CA ASP A 189 6.54 6.67 -0.52
C ASP A 189 6.50 5.37 -1.34
N GLN A 190 6.11 5.45 -2.62
CA GLN A 190 6.12 4.31 -3.54
C GLN A 190 7.54 3.74 -3.69
N LEU A 191 8.54 4.60 -3.84
CA LEU A 191 9.95 4.20 -3.95
C LEU A 191 10.41 3.45 -2.70
N GLU A 192 10.07 3.94 -1.50
CA GLU A 192 10.45 3.29 -0.25
C GLU A 192 9.75 1.93 -0.08
N ALA A 193 8.47 1.83 -0.48
CA ALA A 193 7.77 0.55 -0.51
C ALA A 193 8.44 -0.45 -1.48
N LEU A 194 8.85 -0.01 -2.66
CA LEU A 194 9.57 -0.86 -3.61
C LEU A 194 10.92 -1.33 -3.05
N ARG A 195 11.65 -0.49 -2.32
CA ARG A 195 12.88 -0.87 -1.62
C ARG A 195 12.62 -1.91 -0.54
N TRP A 196 11.56 -1.71 0.23
CA TRP A 196 11.14 -2.67 1.25
C TRP A 196 10.79 -4.02 0.61
N ILE A 197 10.01 -4.03 -0.48
CA ILE A 197 9.63 -5.24 -1.23
C ILE A 197 10.87 -5.96 -1.75
N ASN A 198 11.76 -5.26 -2.43
CA ASN A 198 12.98 -5.83 -2.98
C ASN A 198 13.83 -6.53 -1.90
N LYS A 199 13.91 -5.94 -0.71
CA LYS A 199 14.67 -6.48 0.42
C LYS A 199 13.99 -7.67 1.10
N ASN A 200 12.65 -7.69 1.15
CA ASN A 200 11.91 -8.56 2.05
C ASN A 200 11.04 -9.63 1.37
N ILE A 201 10.69 -9.48 0.09
CA ILE A 201 9.71 -10.36 -0.55
C ILE A 201 10.17 -11.82 -0.66
N GLN A 202 11.47 -12.04 -0.66
CA GLN A 202 12.08 -13.38 -0.65
C GLN A 202 11.67 -14.20 0.60
N PHE A 203 11.48 -13.56 1.75
CA PHE A 203 11.06 -14.22 2.98
C PHE A 203 9.60 -14.73 2.89
N PHE A 204 8.81 -14.15 1.99
CA PHE A 204 7.46 -14.60 1.66
C PHE A 204 7.44 -15.64 0.52
N GLY A 205 8.61 -16.07 0.03
CA GLY A 205 8.74 -17.00 -1.08
C GLY A 205 8.66 -16.33 -2.47
N GLY A 206 8.77 -15.00 -2.55
CA GLY A 206 8.80 -14.23 -3.79
C GLY A 206 10.20 -14.06 -4.37
N ASP A 207 10.28 -13.89 -5.69
CA ASP A 207 11.51 -13.59 -6.39
C ASP A 207 11.69 -12.05 -6.54
N PRO A 208 12.66 -11.44 -5.84
CA PRO A 208 12.93 -10.00 -6.00
C PRO A 208 13.44 -9.62 -7.40
N ASN A 209 13.87 -10.60 -8.20
CA ASN A 209 14.30 -10.41 -9.59
C ASN A 209 13.17 -10.67 -10.61
N ALA A 210 11.95 -10.97 -10.14
CA ALA A 210 10.79 -11.19 -10.98
C ALA A 210 9.60 -10.29 -10.58
N VAL A 211 9.89 -9.02 -10.27
CA VAL A 211 8.90 -8.02 -9.86
C VAL A 211 8.29 -7.34 -11.09
N THR A 212 6.97 -7.35 -11.19
CA THR A 212 6.18 -6.59 -12.16
C THR A 212 5.49 -5.44 -11.43
N LEU A 213 5.82 -4.21 -11.78
CA LEU A 213 5.18 -3.01 -11.25
C LEU A 213 3.99 -2.64 -12.13
N VAL A 214 2.81 -2.52 -11.54
CA VAL A 214 1.56 -2.27 -12.25
C VAL A 214 0.86 -1.08 -11.65
N GLY A 215 0.28 -0.24 -12.49
CA GLY A 215 -0.50 0.89 -12.01
C GLY A 215 -1.69 1.21 -12.92
N HIS A 216 -2.72 1.80 -12.32
CA HIS A 216 -3.88 2.29 -13.03
C HIS A 216 -3.96 3.81 -12.91
N SER A 217 -4.27 4.53 -14.02
CA SER A 217 -4.45 5.99 -14.03
C SER A 217 -3.22 6.71 -13.42
N ALA A 218 -3.37 7.50 -12.36
CA ALA A 218 -2.25 8.12 -11.63
C ALA A 218 -1.20 7.10 -11.15
N GLY A 219 -1.63 5.87 -10.79
CA GLY A 219 -0.71 4.77 -10.50
C GLY A 219 0.10 4.34 -11.73
N ALA A 220 -0.51 4.32 -12.93
CA ALA A 220 0.19 4.03 -14.18
C ALA A 220 1.20 5.14 -14.52
N ILE A 221 0.84 6.39 -14.30
CA ILE A 221 1.73 7.54 -14.45
C ILE A 221 2.94 7.40 -13.49
N SER A 222 2.68 6.99 -12.23
CA SER A 222 3.74 6.70 -11.25
C SER A 222 4.67 5.59 -11.74
N VAL A 223 4.13 4.49 -12.28
CA VAL A 223 4.93 3.43 -12.90
C VAL A 223 5.85 3.99 -13.97
N GLY A 224 5.32 4.85 -14.85
CA GLY A 224 6.12 5.50 -15.89
C GLY A 224 7.24 6.38 -15.32
N TYR A 225 7.00 7.12 -14.24
CA TYR A 225 8.06 7.85 -13.54
C TYR A 225 9.10 6.94 -12.93
N HIS A 226 8.70 5.81 -12.33
CA HIS A 226 9.65 4.83 -11.81
C HIS A 226 10.50 4.18 -12.92
N MET A 227 9.97 3.99 -14.13
CA MET A 227 10.71 3.43 -15.26
C MET A 227 11.89 4.32 -15.68
N ILE A 228 11.77 5.64 -15.61
CA ILE A 228 12.82 6.59 -16.00
C ILE A 228 13.67 7.07 -14.82
N SER A 229 13.26 6.81 -13.58
CA SER A 229 13.97 7.23 -12.38
C SER A 229 15.16 6.34 -12.08
N GLN A 230 16.35 6.93 -11.97
CA GLN A 230 17.55 6.22 -11.53
C GLN A 230 17.43 5.68 -10.10
N LEU A 231 16.56 6.30 -9.26
CA LEU A 231 16.31 5.86 -7.87
C LEU A 231 15.59 4.52 -7.81
N SER A 232 14.84 4.17 -8.85
CA SER A 232 14.06 2.93 -8.94
C SER A 232 14.77 1.82 -9.71
N LYS A 233 16.00 2.08 -10.16
CA LYS A 233 16.76 1.11 -10.94
C LYS A 233 16.97 -0.19 -10.17
N GLY A 234 16.58 -1.31 -10.79
CA GLY A 234 16.75 -2.66 -10.24
C GLY A 234 15.64 -3.09 -9.24
N LEU A 235 14.67 -2.22 -8.91
CA LEU A 235 13.60 -2.56 -7.98
C LEU A 235 12.44 -3.34 -8.63
N PHE A 236 12.34 -3.32 -9.96
CA PHE A 236 11.40 -4.12 -10.75
C PHE A 236 11.97 -4.40 -12.13
N GLN A 237 11.45 -5.43 -12.81
CA GLN A 237 11.94 -5.88 -14.11
C GLN A 237 10.90 -5.72 -15.21
N ARG A 238 9.62 -5.58 -14.86
CA ARG A 238 8.51 -5.42 -15.81
C ARG A 238 7.58 -4.33 -15.33
N ALA A 239 6.91 -3.68 -16.27
CA ALA A 239 5.95 -2.61 -15.98
C ALA A 239 4.67 -2.81 -16.79
N VAL A 240 3.53 -2.51 -16.17
CA VAL A 240 2.22 -2.48 -16.81
C VAL A 240 1.54 -1.15 -16.46
N LEU A 241 1.19 -0.38 -17.48
CA LEU A 241 0.54 0.90 -17.37
C LEU A 241 -0.88 0.79 -17.89
N LEU A 242 -1.86 0.93 -17.00
CA LEU A 242 -3.28 0.87 -17.33
C LEU A 242 -3.88 2.27 -17.30
N SER A 243 -4.30 2.77 -18.46
CA SER A 243 -5.00 4.07 -18.60
C SER A 243 -4.22 5.28 -18.05
N GLY A 244 -2.89 5.33 -18.27
CA GLY A 244 -2.07 6.45 -17.86
C GLY A 244 -0.61 6.32 -18.27
N THR A 245 0.01 7.45 -18.66
CA THR A 245 1.44 7.56 -18.96
C THR A 245 1.94 8.92 -18.47
N PRO A 246 3.25 9.13 -18.18
CA PRO A 246 3.78 10.41 -17.72
C PRO A 246 3.36 11.63 -18.56
N PRO A 247 3.34 11.60 -19.90
CA PRO A 247 2.89 12.73 -20.72
C PRO A 247 1.40 13.10 -20.55
N CYS A 248 0.57 12.23 -19.95
CA CYS A 248 -0.83 12.55 -19.69
C CYS A 248 -1.02 13.60 -18.58
N LEU A 249 0.01 13.90 -17.80
CA LEU A 249 0.00 14.93 -16.78
C LEU A 249 0.60 16.24 -17.33
N ALA A 250 -0.16 16.92 -18.15
CA ALA A 250 0.11 18.33 -18.47
C ALA A 250 -0.08 19.28 -17.25
N TYR A 251 -0.37 18.72 -16.07
CA TYR A 251 -0.70 19.46 -14.85
C TYR A 251 0.48 19.81 -13.94
N ALA A 252 1.67 19.38 -14.29
CA ALA A 252 2.86 19.71 -13.51
C ALA A 252 3.49 21.02 -13.97
N ASP A 253 2.70 22.07 -14.13
CA ASP A 253 3.23 23.40 -14.33
C ASP A 253 3.86 23.89 -13.02
N HIS A 254 5.17 24.04 -13.01
CA HIS A 254 5.93 24.51 -11.84
C HIS A 254 5.42 25.86 -11.30
N VAL A 255 4.85 26.70 -12.17
CA VAL A 255 4.29 28.00 -11.81
C VAL A 255 3.11 27.82 -10.84
N ASN A 256 2.29 26.80 -11.04
CA ASN A 256 1.12 26.54 -10.19
C ASN A 256 1.45 25.91 -8.84
N GLN A 257 2.61 25.32 -8.67
CA GLN A 257 2.99 24.64 -7.40
C GLN A 257 3.19 25.63 -6.25
N LEU A 258 3.91 26.73 -6.49
CA LEU A 258 4.11 27.78 -5.49
C LEU A 258 2.81 28.54 -5.20
N GLU A 259 1.97 28.74 -6.20
CA GLU A 259 0.65 29.34 -6.01
C GLU A 259 -0.27 28.44 -5.19
N ASN A 260 -0.27 27.13 -5.44
CA ASN A 260 -0.99 26.15 -4.63
C ASN A 260 -0.51 26.16 -3.18
N PHE A 261 0.80 26.27 -2.96
CA PHE A 261 1.37 26.41 -1.63
C PHE A 261 0.88 27.70 -0.96
N ARG A 262 0.88 28.83 -1.69
CA ARG A 262 0.38 30.13 -1.17
C ARG A 262 -1.09 30.03 -0.76
N ILE A 263 -1.93 29.46 -1.61
CA ILE A 263 -3.37 29.27 -1.33
C ILE A 263 -3.58 28.42 -0.07
N VAL A 264 -2.85 27.32 0.07
CA VAL A 264 -2.93 26.44 1.26
C VAL A 264 -2.48 27.20 2.51
N SER A 265 -1.36 27.93 2.43
CA SER A 265 -0.83 28.72 3.56
C SER A 265 -1.81 29.81 3.99
N GLU A 266 -2.46 30.47 3.04
CA GLU A 266 -3.49 31.48 3.31
C GLU A 266 -4.71 30.86 3.99
N ALA A 267 -5.21 29.75 3.46
CA ALA A 267 -6.38 29.04 4.00
C ALA A 267 -6.15 28.55 5.44
N LEU A 268 -4.90 28.22 5.79
CA LEU A 268 -4.50 27.77 7.13
C LEU A 268 -4.01 28.89 8.04
N ASN A 269 -4.08 30.18 7.60
CA ASN A 269 -3.54 31.34 8.32
C ASN A 269 -2.06 31.24 8.68
N CYS A 270 -1.25 30.59 7.86
CA CYS A 270 0.18 30.41 8.03
C CYS A 270 0.99 31.59 7.46
N HIS A 271 0.51 32.85 7.61
CA HIS A 271 1.10 34.03 6.96
C HIS A 271 2.33 34.59 7.68
N ASP A 272 2.62 34.13 8.87
CA ASP A 272 3.73 34.70 9.65
C ASP A 272 5.07 34.22 9.08
N ARG A 273 5.64 35.02 8.18
CA ARG A 273 6.97 34.79 7.58
C ARG A 273 8.10 34.70 8.61
N SER A 274 7.85 35.05 9.88
CA SER A 274 8.83 35.01 10.96
C SER A 274 8.84 33.66 11.68
N LYS A 275 7.79 32.85 11.53
CA LYS A 275 7.74 31.50 12.07
C LYS A 275 8.06 30.53 10.94
N SER A 276 9.26 29.98 11.00
CA SER A 276 9.64 28.82 10.19
C SER A 276 8.59 27.71 10.33
N PHE A 277 8.49 26.83 9.35
CA PHE A 277 7.58 25.68 9.24
C PHE A 277 7.54 24.72 10.45
N GLU A 278 7.97 25.14 11.63
CA GLU A 278 8.10 24.34 12.85
C GLU A 278 6.87 24.33 13.77
N SER A 279 5.80 25.01 13.43
CA SER A 279 4.58 25.04 14.24
C SER A 279 3.42 24.26 13.63
#